data_7f651363f1e21fa607f7604f28464aa4
#
_entry.id   7f651363f1e21fa607f7604f28464aa4
#
_cell.length_a   1.000
_cell.length_b   1.000
_cell.length_c   1.000
_cell.angle_alpha   90.00
_cell.angle_beta   90.00
_cell.angle_gamma   90.00
#
_symmetry.space_group_name_H-M   'P 1'
#
loop_
_entity.id
_entity.type
_entity.pdbx_description
1 polymer ?
#
loop_
_entity_poly.entity_id
_entity_poly.type
_entity_poly.pdbx_seq_one_letter_code
_entity_poly.pdbx_strand_id
1 'polypeptide(L)' 'MILHFVGGKTSDDLSIIKETKKYIVFRCHDNTMKYRYDKETGEVQNGTYHNVIKGMWLEL' A
#
# COMPACT_ATOMS: atom_id res chain seq x y z
N MET A 1 -5.28 -3.61 8.58
CA MET A 1 -4.15 -3.57 7.62
C MET A 1 -2.96 -2.87 8.26
N ILE A 2 -1.78 -3.37 7.99
CA ILE A 2 -0.52 -2.74 8.43
C ILE A 2 0.38 -2.62 7.21
N LEU A 3 0.88 -1.42 6.94
CA LEU A 3 1.83 -1.19 5.86
C LEU A 3 3.25 -1.29 6.43
N HIS A 4 4.05 -2.16 5.84
CA HIS A 4 5.45 -2.35 6.22
C HIS A 4 6.33 -1.62 5.22
N PHE A 5 7.08 -0.64 5.71
CA PHE A 5 8.00 0.15 4.89
C PHE A 5 9.35 -0.55 4.75
N VAL A 6 10.08 -0.16 3.73
CA VAL A 6 11.49 -0.54 3.62
C VAL A 6 12.23 -0.04 4.86
N GLY A 7 13.03 -0.90 5.49
CA GLY A 7 13.76 -0.53 6.71
C GLY A 7 13.06 -0.89 8.00
N GLY A 8 11.86 -1.47 7.95
CA GLY A 8 11.20 -2.06 9.12
C GLY A 8 10.18 -1.18 9.84
N LYS A 9 10.00 0.07 9.44
CA LYS A 9 8.92 0.90 9.98
C LYS A 9 7.57 0.39 9.50
N THR A 10 6.53 0.60 10.31
CA THR A 10 5.16 0.20 9.99
C THR A 10 4.19 1.33 10.24
N SER A 11 3.03 1.27 9.59
CA SER A 11 1.92 2.16 9.86
C SER A 11 0.61 1.38 9.77
N ASP A 12 -0.28 1.60 10.74
CA ASP A 12 -1.64 1.09 10.72
C ASP A 12 -2.67 2.19 10.48
N ASP A 13 -2.24 3.43 10.33
CA ASP A 13 -3.13 4.57 10.07
C ASP A 13 -3.40 4.69 8.57
N LEU A 14 -4.21 3.79 8.07
CA LEU A 14 -4.51 3.63 6.65
C LEU A 14 -6.01 3.82 6.40
N SER A 15 -6.34 4.41 5.25
CA SER A 15 -7.73 4.51 4.78
C SER A 15 -7.84 3.97 3.37
N ILE A 16 -8.81 3.09 3.14
CA ILE A 16 -9.09 2.58 1.80
C ILE A 16 -9.81 3.68 1.01
N ILE A 17 -9.23 4.07 -0.12
CA ILE A 17 -9.82 5.03 -1.06
C ILE A 17 -10.75 4.31 -2.03
N LYS A 18 -10.30 3.16 -2.53
CA LYS A 18 -11.03 2.39 -3.54
C LYS A 18 -10.56 0.94 -3.45
N GLU A 19 -11.49 0.03 -3.60
CA GLU A 19 -11.17 -1.38 -3.69
C GLU A 19 -11.85 -1.98 -4.91
N THR A 20 -11.08 -2.70 -5.72
CA THR A 20 -11.58 -3.46 -6.85
C THR A 20 -11.26 -4.93 -6.64
N LYS A 21 -11.68 -5.78 -7.57
CA LYS A 21 -11.37 -7.21 -7.53
C LYS A 21 -9.85 -7.45 -7.54
N LYS A 22 -9.08 -6.58 -8.18
CA LYS A 22 -7.64 -6.74 -8.38
C LYS A 22 -6.80 -5.91 -7.44
N TYR A 23 -7.27 -4.74 -7.01
CA TYR A 23 -6.47 -3.77 -6.28
C TYR A 23 -7.16 -3.26 -5.03
N ILE A 24 -6.34 -2.88 -4.05
CA ILE A 24 -6.76 -2.00 -2.95
C ILE A 24 -5.95 -0.72 -3.08
N VAL A 25 -6.64 0.40 -3.29
CA VAL A 25 -6.01 1.73 -3.29
C VAL A 25 -6.25 2.36 -1.94
N PHE A 26 -5.19 2.76 -1.26
CA PHE A 26 -5.29 3.26 0.11
C PHE A 26 -4.32 4.42 0.33
N ARG A 27 -4.62 5.20 1.36
CA ARG A 27 -3.77 6.29 1.82
C ARG A 27 -3.15 5.94 3.16
N CYS A 28 -1.87 6.22 3.29
CA CYS A 28 -1.18 6.16 4.57
C CYS A 28 -1.17 7.57 5.17
N HIS A 29 -1.80 7.74 6.34
CA HIS A 29 -1.93 9.07 6.96
C HIS A 29 -0.63 9.55 7.59
N ASP A 30 0.26 8.64 7.96
CA ASP A 30 1.55 9.01 8.55
C ASP A 30 2.45 9.79 7.59
N ASN A 31 2.36 9.51 6.29
CA ASN A 31 3.17 10.20 5.28
C ASN A 31 2.32 10.86 4.19
N THR A 32 0.99 10.77 4.27
CA THR A 32 0.02 11.32 3.32
C THR A 32 0.14 10.77 1.90
N MET A 33 0.87 9.69 1.70
CA MET A 33 1.08 9.07 0.40
C MET A 33 -0.06 8.11 0.06
N LYS A 34 -0.34 7.99 -1.23
CA LYS A 34 -1.30 7.04 -1.78
C LYS A 34 -0.55 5.82 -2.33
N TYR A 35 -1.06 4.63 -2.03
CA TYR A 35 -0.48 3.37 -2.46
C TYR A 35 -1.54 2.49 -3.12
N ARG A 36 -1.09 1.53 -3.91
CA ARG A 36 -1.95 0.55 -4.52
C ARG A 36 -1.40 -0.85 -4.25
N TYR A 37 -2.23 -1.70 -3.65
CA TYR A 37 -1.89 -3.09 -3.38
C TYR A 37 -2.47 -3.98 -4.48
N ASP A 38 -1.62 -4.76 -5.13
CA ASP A 38 -2.03 -5.74 -6.14
C ASP A 38 -2.39 -7.05 -5.43
N LYS A 39 -3.66 -7.42 -5.45
CA LYS A 39 -4.15 -8.62 -4.76
C LYS A 39 -3.64 -9.92 -5.39
N GLU A 40 -3.27 -9.90 -6.66
CA GLU A 40 -2.78 -11.09 -7.37
C GLU A 40 -1.31 -11.36 -7.06
N THR A 41 -0.49 -10.33 -7.00
CA THR A 41 0.95 -10.48 -6.83
C THR A 41 1.42 -10.21 -5.41
N GLY A 42 0.62 -9.52 -4.60
CA GLY A 42 0.99 -9.10 -3.27
C GLY A 42 1.93 -7.90 -3.25
N GLU A 43 2.15 -7.25 -4.38
CA GLU A 43 3.06 -6.11 -4.47
C GLU A 43 2.38 -4.82 -4.04
N VAL A 44 3.15 -3.96 -3.37
CA VAL A 44 2.73 -2.59 -3.06
C VAL A 44 3.32 -1.67 -4.11
N GLN A 45 2.48 -0.80 -4.65
CA GLN A 45 2.81 0.10 -5.74
C GLN A 45 2.55 1.54 -5.32
N ASN A 46 3.27 2.48 -5.94
CA ASN A 46 2.93 3.89 -5.84
C ASN A 46 1.51 4.09 -6.38
N GLY A 47 0.67 4.82 -5.65
CA GLY A 47 -0.73 4.99 -6.02
C GLY A 47 -0.96 5.93 -7.20
N THR A 48 0.04 6.71 -7.58
CA THR A 48 -0.04 7.67 -8.70
C THR A 48 0.56 7.09 -9.98
N TYR A 49 1.78 6.57 -9.89
CA TYR A 49 2.54 6.10 -11.06
C TYR A 49 2.47 4.59 -11.25
N HIS A 50 1.98 3.86 -10.25
CA HIS A 50 1.77 2.41 -10.27
C HIS A 50 3.05 1.58 -10.39
N ASN A 51 4.21 2.17 -10.12
CA ASN A 51 5.46 1.42 -10.06
C ASN A 51 5.56 0.65 -8.74
N VAL A 52 6.12 -0.54 -8.82
CA VAL A 52 6.31 -1.40 -7.64
C VAL A 52 7.35 -0.78 -6.71
N ILE A 53 7.07 -0.78 -5.42
CA ILE A 53 8.00 -0.33 -4.39
C ILE A 53 8.57 -1.57 -3.72
N LYS A 54 9.79 -1.93 -4.08
CA LYS A 54 10.46 -3.12 -3.57
C LYS A 54 10.69 -3.00 -2.07
N GLY A 55 10.39 -4.09 -1.36
CA GLY A 55 10.60 -4.14 0.08
C GLY A 55 9.43 -3.62 0.92
N MET A 56 8.45 -2.98 0.31
CA MET A 56 7.19 -2.67 0.98
C MET A 56 6.22 -3.83 0.83
N TRP A 57 5.43 -4.07 1.87
CA TRP A 57 4.37 -5.07 1.80
C TRP A 57 3.21 -4.69 2.71
N LEU A 58 2.05 -5.20 2.40
CA LEU A 58 0.82 -4.91 3.14
C LEU A 58 0.37 -6.16 3.88
N GLU A 59 0.23 -6.02 5.19
CA GLU A 59 -0.34 -7.07 6.02
C GLU A 59 -1.85 -6.87 6.09
N LEU A 60 -2.58 -7.82 5.55
CA LEU A 60 -4.04 -7.80 5.57
C LEU A 60 -4.55 -8.44 6.86
#